data_2cefd2e3cca89fde141de51a0dcebd3f
#
_entry.id   2cefd2e3cca89fde141de51a0dcebd3f
#
_cell.length_a   1.000
_cell.length_b   1.000
_cell.length_c   1.000
_cell.angle_alpha   90.00
_cell.angle_beta   90.00
_cell.angle_gamma   90.00
#
_symmetry.space_group_name_H-M   'P 1'
#
loop_
_entity.id
_entity.type
_entity.pdbx_description
1 polymer ?
#
loop_
_entity_poly.entity_id
_entity_poly.type
_entity_poly.pdbx_seq_one_letter_code
_entity_poly.pdbx_strand_id
1 'polypeptide(L)'
;MLGGIEDYAILLLDKLGNVASLNKGAEKIKGYSSDEIIGRNFRIFYTEEALKNRVPELLLEKALLKGKAQHRGWRVKKDGKTFWAHVTITTIYDDQNEVIGFCKFTRDLTDKLNAEKALKEYARLLEFRNKELEQFVYIASHDLQEPLLTVNNFIGLLKKEYGDQFDENGALYLKYISESTEKMKYLIKGLLDYARLGTPAPKEPVNCNFLVESVKQELSEQIAATGMTIQYDSLPVVYGYAAELKQLFHHLISNSLKFRKKEALPEVQITATEDDQYWNFDFSDNGIGIEAQYKEKIFSIFQRLHSHEDYEGHGIGLSHCKKIVELHGGEIFVKSVLGQGSTFCFSLKTNVYR
;
A
#
# COMPACT_ATOMS: atom_id res chain seq x y z
N MET A 1 -23.01 0.49 41.98
CA MET A 1 -21.82 0.77 41.15
C MET A 1 -21.76 0.09 39.76
N LEU A 2 -22.65 -0.82 39.39
CA LEU A 2 -22.65 -1.49 38.06
C LEU A 2 -23.52 -0.78 37.00
N GLY A 3 -24.20 0.29 37.34
CA GLY A 3 -25.15 0.98 36.43
C GLY A 3 -24.56 1.81 35.29
N GLY A 4 -23.25 2.07 35.30
CA GLY A 4 -22.59 2.92 34.28
C GLY A 4 -21.92 2.17 33.13
N ILE A 5 -21.91 0.83 33.11
CA ILE A 5 -21.28 0.02 32.10
C ILE A 5 -22.35 -0.52 31.15
N GLU A 6 -22.63 0.24 30.06
CA GLU A 6 -23.69 -0.14 29.10
C GLU A 6 -23.18 -1.03 27.95
N ASP A 7 -21.88 -1.05 27.69
CA ASP A 7 -21.27 -1.82 26.59
C ASP A 7 -21.11 -3.31 26.91
N TYR A 8 -21.38 -3.70 28.16
CA TYR A 8 -21.30 -5.07 28.61
C TYR A 8 -22.60 -5.53 29.26
N ALA A 9 -23.10 -6.68 28.86
CA ALA A 9 -24.15 -7.36 29.57
C ALA A 9 -23.52 -8.15 30.74
N ILE A 10 -23.81 -7.74 31.96
CA ILE A 10 -23.35 -8.37 33.21
C ILE A 10 -24.53 -9.05 33.87
N LEU A 11 -24.40 -10.36 34.14
CA LEU A 11 -25.39 -11.18 34.84
C LEU A 11 -24.75 -11.82 36.06
N LEU A 12 -25.41 -11.75 37.18
CA LEU A 12 -25.14 -12.64 38.30
C LEU A 12 -26.03 -13.88 38.17
N LEU A 13 -25.42 -15.05 38.29
CA LEU A 13 -26.10 -16.33 38.20
C LEU A 13 -25.97 -17.07 39.54
N ASP A 14 -27.00 -17.82 39.91
CA ASP A 14 -26.93 -18.77 41.03
C ASP A 14 -26.06 -19.99 40.65
N LYS A 15 -25.91 -20.96 41.57
CA LYS A 15 -25.15 -22.20 41.37
C LYS A 15 -25.68 -23.06 40.20
N LEU A 16 -26.98 -22.94 39.88
CA LEU A 16 -27.68 -23.69 38.82
C LEU A 16 -27.66 -22.92 37.45
N GLY A 17 -27.12 -21.71 37.43
CA GLY A 17 -27.09 -20.85 36.21
C GLY A 17 -28.38 -20.06 36.00
N ASN A 18 -29.23 -19.91 36.99
CA ASN A 18 -30.38 -19.01 36.89
C ASN A 18 -29.94 -17.57 37.16
N VAL A 19 -30.55 -16.63 36.48
CA VAL A 19 -30.23 -15.20 36.59
C VAL A 19 -30.72 -14.66 37.92
N ALA A 20 -29.82 -14.20 38.76
CA ALA A 20 -30.13 -13.56 40.04
C ALA A 20 -30.24 -12.04 39.91
N SER A 21 -29.40 -11.41 39.09
CA SER A 21 -29.47 -9.99 38.75
C SER A 21 -28.78 -9.67 37.46
N LEU A 22 -29.05 -8.48 36.91
CA LEU A 22 -28.42 -7.97 35.69
C LEU A 22 -28.24 -6.45 35.72
N ASN A 23 -27.32 -5.95 34.90
CA ASN A 23 -27.12 -4.51 34.71
C ASN A 23 -27.96 -3.97 33.53
N LYS A 24 -28.02 -2.64 33.38
CA LYS A 24 -28.70 -1.97 32.23
C LYS A 24 -28.12 -2.38 30.89
N GLY A 25 -26.80 -2.62 30.78
CA GLY A 25 -26.16 -3.11 29.57
C GLY A 25 -26.72 -4.49 29.16
N ALA A 26 -27.06 -5.36 30.08
CA ALA A 26 -27.68 -6.65 29.77
C ALA A 26 -29.10 -6.49 29.21
N GLU A 27 -29.90 -5.57 29.75
CA GLU A 27 -31.22 -5.25 29.18
C GLU A 27 -31.12 -4.76 27.75
N LYS A 28 -30.20 -3.83 27.51
CA LYS A 28 -29.95 -3.22 26.16
C LYS A 28 -29.44 -4.25 25.14
N ILE A 29 -28.44 -5.06 25.51
CA ILE A 29 -27.81 -6.03 24.60
C ILE A 29 -28.72 -7.23 24.32
N LYS A 30 -29.42 -7.75 25.37
CA LYS A 30 -30.21 -8.96 25.26
C LYS A 30 -31.70 -8.73 24.99
N GLY A 31 -32.21 -7.51 25.26
CA GLY A 31 -33.59 -7.11 25.01
C GLY A 31 -34.60 -7.63 26.06
N TYR A 32 -34.16 -8.18 27.19
CA TYR A 32 -35.03 -8.60 28.29
C TYR A 32 -34.95 -7.56 29.42
N SER A 33 -36.09 -7.26 30.03
CA SER A 33 -36.14 -6.51 31.30
C SER A 33 -35.74 -7.40 32.48
N SER A 34 -35.35 -6.78 33.59
CA SER A 34 -35.04 -7.51 34.82
C SER A 34 -36.16 -8.43 35.26
N ASP A 35 -37.41 -7.96 35.24
CA ASP A 35 -38.60 -8.73 35.70
C ASP A 35 -38.89 -9.97 34.83
N GLU A 36 -38.48 -9.92 33.56
CA GLU A 36 -38.69 -11.02 32.60
C GLU A 36 -37.65 -12.13 32.72
N ILE A 37 -36.45 -11.81 33.19
CA ILE A 37 -35.30 -12.70 33.11
C ILE A 37 -34.80 -13.24 34.44
N ILE A 38 -35.06 -12.53 35.55
CA ILE A 38 -34.69 -13.02 36.89
C ILE A 38 -35.37 -14.36 37.17
N GLY A 39 -34.62 -15.32 37.67
CA GLY A 39 -35.04 -16.69 37.90
C GLY A 39 -34.99 -17.63 36.70
N ARG A 40 -34.85 -17.09 35.46
CA ARG A 40 -34.68 -17.95 34.26
C ARG A 40 -33.24 -18.40 34.11
N ASN A 41 -33.07 -19.60 33.58
CA ASN A 41 -31.73 -20.12 33.30
C ASN A 41 -31.08 -19.41 32.10
N PHE A 42 -29.80 -19.08 32.22
CA PHE A 42 -29.02 -18.33 31.20
C PHE A 42 -28.87 -19.07 29.86
N ARG A 43 -29.25 -20.35 29.77
CA ARG A 43 -29.30 -21.15 28.53
C ARG A 43 -30.18 -20.54 27.44
N ILE A 44 -31.18 -19.73 27.81
CA ILE A 44 -32.06 -19.06 26.84
C ILE A 44 -31.34 -18.10 25.89
N PHE A 45 -30.14 -17.67 26.23
CA PHE A 45 -29.30 -16.81 25.36
C PHE A 45 -28.45 -17.59 24.36
N TYR A 46 -28.61 -18.91 24.27
CA TYR A 46 -27.81 -19.75 23.38
C TYR A 46 -28.63 -20.25 22.21
N THR A 47 -27.98 -20.42 21.05
CA THR A 47 -28.59 -21.03 19.89
C THR A 47 -28.87 -22.52 20.12
N GLU A 48 -29.82 -23.12 19.39
CA GLU A 48 -30.13 -24.55 19.48
C GLU A 48 -28.88 -25.43 19.27
N GLU A 49 -28.01 -25.03 18.32
CA GLU A 49 -26.75 -25.74 18.08
C GLU A 49 -25.83 -25.71 19.31
N ALA A 50 -25.69 -24.54 19.96
CA ALA A 50 -24.87 -24.41 21.16
C ALA A 50 -25.46 -25.19 22.34
N LEU A 51 -26.78 -25.30 22.42
CA LEU A 51 -27.48 -26.12 23.43
C LEU A 51 -27.27 -27.62 23.18
N LYS A 52 -27.38 -28.09 21.93
CA LYS A 52 -27.09 -29.50 21.57
C LYS A 52 -25.65 -29.87 21.92
N ASN A 53 -24.73 -28.94 21.75
CA ASN A 53 -23.30 -29.11 22.07
C ASN A 53 -22.97 -28.85 23.55
N ARG A 54 -23.97 -28.67 24.41
CA ARG A 54 -23.84 -28.45 25.89
C ARG A 54 -22.89 -27.29 26.24
N VAL A 55 -22.80 -26.26 25.37
CA VAL A 55 -21.86 -25.11 25.56
C VAL A 55 -22.12 -24.37 26.88
N PRO A 56 -23.38 -24.09 27.30
CA PRO A 56 -23.63 -23.44 28.60
C PRO A 56 -23.08 -24.24 29.80
N GLU A 57 -23.36 -25.54 29.83
CA GLU A 57 -22.94 -26.43 30.89
C GLU A 57 -21.41 -26.53 30.97
N LEU A 58 -20.77 -26.78 29.84
CA LEU A 58 -19.30 -26.86 29.76
C LEU A 58 -18.61 -25.58 30.22
N LEU A 59 -19.25 -24.41 30.00
CA LEU A 59 -18.73 -23.15 30.48
C LEU A 59 -18.82 -22.99 31.99
N LEU A 60 -19.91 -23.42 32.61
CA LEU A 60 -20.03 -23.44 34.09
C LEU A 60 -19.07 -24.45 34.71
N GLU A 61 -18.99 -25.66 34.17
CA GLU A 61 -18.05 -26.70 34.64
C GLU A 61 -16.60 -26.19 34.56
N LYS A 62 -16.24 -25.57 33.44
CA LYS A 62 -14.90 -24.99 33.26
C LYS A 62 -14.64 -23.80 34.21
N ALA A 63 -15.65 -22.96 34.47
CA ALA A 63 -15.54 -21.87 35.43
C ALA A 63 -15.35 -22.39 36.86
N LEU A 64 -16.07 -23.43 37.24
CA LEU A 64 -15.89 -24.10 38.53
C LEU A 64 -14.48 -24.65 38.71
N LEU A 65 -13.96 -25.37 37.70
CA LEU A 65 -12.64 -26.01 37.77
C LEU A 65 -11.47 -25.02 37.73
N LYS A 66 -11.60 -23.91 36.96
CA LYS A 66 -10.50 -22.99 36.67
C LYS A 66 -10.72 -21.56 37.20
N GLY A 67 -11.80 -21.32 37.93
CA GLY A 67 -12.22 -20.01 38.40
C GLY A 67 -12.80 -19.11 37.29
N LYS A 68 -12.51 -19.43 36.01
CA LYS A 68 -12.92 -18.62 34.86
C LYS A 68 -13.07 -19.45 33.59
N ALA A 69 -14.09 -19.13 32.76
CA ALA A 69 -14.26 -19.68 31.43
C ALA A 69 -14.53 -18.58 30.41
N GLN A 70 -14.03 -18.74 29.19
CA GLN A 70 -14.26 -17.81 28.08
C GLN A 70 -14.73 -18.57 26.84
N HIS A 71 -15.61 -17.93 26.06
CA HIS A 71 -16.13 -18.48 24.82
C HIS A 71 -16.55 -17.36 23.85
N ARG A 72 -16.26 -17.54 22.58
CA ARG A 72 -16.80 -16.70 21.50
C ARG A 72 -17.80 -17.53 20.71
N GLY A 73 -18.97 -16.97 20.43
CA GLY A 73 -20.00 -17.66 19.66
C GLY A 73 -21.30 -16.88 19.58
N TRP A 74 -22.21 -17.36 18.76
CA TRP A 74 -23.52 -16.76 18.57
C TRP A 74 -24.38 -16.88 19.84
N ARG A 75 -25.11 -15.81 20.11
CA ARG A 75 -26.09 -15.72 21.19
C ARG A 75 -27.40 -15.19 20.65
N VAL A 76 -28.49 -15.45 21.33
CA VAL A 76 -29.85 -15.08 20.93
C VAL A 76 -30.37 -13.97 21.83
N LYS A 77 -30.97 -12.94 21.25
CA LYS A 77 -31.70 -11.84 21.90
C LYS A 77 -33.18 -12.25 22.08
N LYS A 78 -33.93 -11.46 22.86
CA LYS A 78 -35.39 -11.67 23.08
C LYS A 78 -36.20 -11.71 21.78
N ASP A 79 -35.83 -10.89 20.79
CA ASP A 79 -36.50 -10.80 19.48
C ASP A 79 -36.12 -11.95 18.53
N GLY A 80 -35.32 -12.91 18.98
CA GLY A 80 -34.84 -14.04 18.17
C GLY A 80 -33.60 -13.72 17.32
N LYS A 81 -33.17 -12.46 17.22
CA LYS A 81 -31.96 -12.11 16.49
C LYS A 81 -30.72 -12.67 17.18
N THR A 82 -29.76 -13.07 16.36
CA THR A 82 -28.46 -13.54 16.85
C THR A 82 -27.43 -12.42 16.83
N PHE A 83 -26.48 -12.48 17.78
CA PHE A 83 -25.33 -11.58 17.85
C PHE A 83 -24.07 -12.36 18.19
N TRP A 84 -22.93 -11.93 17.70
CA TRP A 84 -21.64 -12.53 17.96
C TRP A 84 -21.10 -12.04 19.29
N ALA A 85 -20.97 -12.92 20.26
CA ALA A 85 -20.64 -12.57 21.62
C ALA A 85 -19.28 -13.11 22.06
N HIS A 86 -18.54 -12.31 22.83
CA HIS A 86 -17.49 -12.77 23.72
C HIS A 86 -18.05 -12.86 25.14
N VAL A 87 -18.08 -14.06 25.65
CA VAL A 87 -18.61 -14.38 27.00
C VAL A 87 -17.45 -14.75 27.89
N THR A 88 -17.43 -14.18 29.10
CA THR A 88 -16.58 -14.58 30.21
C THR A 88 -17.47 -14.93 31.39
N ILE A 89 -17.29 -16.11 31.98
CA ILE A 89 -17.96 -16.55 33.22
C ILE A 89 -16.89 -16.72 34.29
N THR A 90 -17.09 -16.09 35.44
CA THR A 90 -16.17 -16.16 36.57
C THR A 90 -16.94 -16.70 37.77
N THR A 91 -16.38 -17.65 38.52
CA THR A 91 -16.96 -18.18 39.74
C THR A 91 -16.87 -17.16 40.86
N ILE A 92 -17.95 -17.06 41.66
CA ILE A 92 -18.02 -16.19 42.84
C ILE A 92 -17.99 -17.10 44.06
N TYR A 93 -17.16 -16.75 45.05
CA TYR A 93 -17.00 -17.46 46.30
C TYR A 93 -17.44 -16.56 47.47
N ASP A 94 -17.88 -17.16 48.56
CA ASP A 94 -18.09 -16.48 49.83
C ASP A 94 -16.79 -16.40 50.65
N ASP A 95 -16.89 -15.83 51.86
CA ASP A 95 -15.77 -15.68 52.80
C ASP A 95 -15.21 -17.03 53.31
N GLN A 96 -15.97 -18.12 53.15
CA GLN A 96 -15.59 -19.48 53.51
C GLN A 96 -15.01 -20.27 52.33
N ASN A 97 -14.80 -19.58 51.18
CA ASN A 97 -14.32 -20.15 49.92
C ASN A 97 -15.30 -21.19 49.30
N GLU A 98 -16.58 -21.11 49.65
CA GLU A 98 -17.63 -21.89 49.03
C GLU A 98 -18.21 -21.15 47.83
N VAL A 99 -18.51 -21.88 46.74
CA VAL A 99 -19.10 -21.29 45.52
C VAL A 99 -20.50 -20.81 45.82
N ILE A 100 -20.79 -19.53 45.60
CA ILE A 100 -22.14 -18.95 45.76
C ILE A 100 -22.83 -18.71 44.40
N GLY A 101 -22.11 -18.69 43.30
CA GLY A 101 -22.67 -18.49 41.98
C GLY A 101 -21.62 -18.06 40.94
N PHE A 102 -22.06 -17.41 39.88
CA PHE A 102 -21.18 -16.97 38.79
C PHE A 102 -21.49 -15.53 38.37
N CYS A 103 -20.45 -14.81 37.93
CA CYS A 103 -20.59 -13.56 37.24
C CYS A 103 -20.32 -13.77 35.74
N LYS A 104 -21.30 -13.45 34.91
CA LYS A 104 -21.22 -13.62 33.45
C LYS A 104 -21.16 -12.27 32.77
N PHE A 105 -20.06 -12.01 32.09
CA PHE A 105 -19.84 -10.85 31.20
C PHE A 105 -20.09 -11.26 29.75
N THR A 106 -20.84 -10.46 29.03
CA THR A 106 -21.06 -10.67 27.59
C THR A 106 -20.84 -9.35 26.85
N ARG A 107 -19.96 -9.36 25.88
CA ARG A 107 -19.74 -8.24 24.95
C ARG A 107 -20.28 -8.61 23.59
N ASP A 108 -21.10 -7.73 23.00
CA ASP A 108 -21.52 -7.85 21.60
C ASP A 108 -20.35 -7.42 20.70
N LEU A 109 -19.93 -8.29 19.80
CA LEU A 109 -18.86 -8.08 18.85
C LEU A 109 -19.36 -8.15 17.41
N THR A 110 -20.68 -8.06 17.20
CA THR A 110 -21.29 -8.21 15.86
C THR A 110 -20.81 -7.17 14.88
N ASP A 111 -20.79 -5.90 15.30
CA ASP A 111 -20.34 -4.80 14.44
C ASP A 111 -18.86 -4.95 14.09
N LYS A 112 -18.03 -5.35 15.05
CA LYS A 112 -16.62 -5.62 14.81
C LYS A 112 -16.42 -6.76 13.81
N LEU A 113 -17.15 -7.87 13.98
CA LEU A 113 -17.09 -9.01 13.07
C LEU A 113 -17.52 -8.63 11.65
N ASN A 114 -18.60 -7.84 11.52
CA ASN A 114 -19.11 -7.39 10.24
C ASN A 114 -18.12 -6.43 9.55
N ALA A 115 -17.53 -5.50 10.31
CA ALA A 115 -16.51 -4.60 9.78
C ALA A 115 -15.26 -5.35 9.30
N GLU A 116 -14.78 -6.35 10.07
CA GLU A 116 -13.64 -7.18 9.68
C GLU A 116 -13.95 -7.99 8.40
N LYS A 117 -15.17 -8.55 8.28
CA LYS A 117 -15.60 -9.27 7.07
C LYS A 117 -15.68 -8.34 5.87
N ALA A 118 -16.32 -7.18 6.02
CA ALA A 118 -16.44 -6.19 4.96
C ALA A 118 -15.07 -5.70 4.48
N LEU A 119 -14.15 -5.40 5.42
CA LEU A 119 -12.78 -4.99 5.07
C LEU A 119 -12.04 -6.08 4.27
N LYS A 120 -12.17 -7.35 4.68
CA LYS A 120 -11.55 -8.47 3.96
C LYS A 120 -12.12 -8.65 2.56
N GLU A 121 -13.42 -8.46 2.40
CA GLU A 121 -14.11 -8.54 1.10
C GLU A 121 -13.71 -7.38 0.17
N TYR A 122 -13.65 -6.15 0.70
CA TYR A 122 -13.16 -4.99 -0.04
C TYR A 122 -11.70 -5.15 -0.46
N ALA A 123 -10.83 -5.65 0.42
CA ALA A 123 -9.43 -5.90 0.08
C ALA A 123 -9.30 -6.90 -1.06
N ARG A 124 -10.08 -8.00 -1.03
CA ARG A 124 -10.13 -9.00 -2.11
C ARG A 124 -10.64 -8.43 -3.43
N LEU A 125 -11.69 -7.58 -3.37
CA LEU A 125 -12.23 -6.93 -4.56
C LEU A 125 -11.23 -5.97 -5.20
N LEU A 126 -10.55 -5.17 -4.38
CA LEU A 126 -9.50 -4.25 -4.84
C LEU A 126 -8.34 -5.01 -5.51
N GLU A 127 -7.89 -6.10 -4.90
CA GLU A 127 -6.84 -6.94 -5.48
C GLU A 127 -7.26 -7.54 -6.83
N PHE A 128 -8.50 -8.01 -6.94
CA PHE A 128 -9.06 -8.52 -8.19
C PHE A 128 -9.11 -7.43 -9.27
N ARG A 129 -9.64 -6.24 -8.92
CA ARG A 129 -9.71 -5.10 -9.85
C ARG A 129 -8.34 -4.60 -10.31
N ASN A 130 -7.36 -4.64 -9.42
CA ASN A 130 -5.99 -4.26 -9.79
C ASN A 130 -5.42 -5.23 -10.83
N LYS A 131 -5.60 -6.55 -10.64
CA LYS A 131 -5.20 -7.56 -11.62
C LYS A 131 -5.92 -7.43 -12.97
N GLU A 132 -7.22 -7.16 -12.97
CA GLU A 132 -7.97 -6.90 -14.21
C GLU A 132 -7.38 -5.68 -14.96
N LEU A 133 -7.07 -4.60 -14.24
CA LEU A 133 -6.48 -3.40 -14.83
C LEU A 133 -5.09 -3.68 -15.40
N GLU A 134 -4.24 -4.41 -14.69
CA GLU A 134 -2.91 -4.83 -15.16
C GLU A 134 -3.01 -5.65 -16.45
N GLN A 135 -3.92 -6.62 -16.50
CA GLN A 135 -4.17 -7.43 -17.71
C GLN A 135 -4.68 -6.58 -18.87
N PHE A 136 -5.62 -5.67 -18.61
CA PHE A 136 -6.13 -4.76 -19.62
C PHE A 136 -5.03 -3.89 -20.23
N VAL A 137 -4.20 -3.27 -19.38
CA VAL A 137 -3.07 -2.45 -19.83
C VAL A 137 -2.09 -3.29 -20.65
N TYR A 138 -1.81 -4.53 -20.22
CA TYR A 138 -0.91 -5.44 -20.94
C TYR A 138 -1.44 -5.75 -22.35
N ILE A 139 -2.70 -6.20 -22.47
CA ILE A 139 -3.33 -6.57 -23.76
C ILE A 139 -3.42 -5.35 -24.67
N ALA A 140 -3.95 -4.23 -24.17
CA ALA A 140 -4.09 -3.01 -24.95
C ALA A 140 -2.75 -2.49 -25.47
N SER A 141 -1.71 -2.58 -24.65
CA SER A 141 -0.37 -2.12 -25.06
C SER A 141 0.26 -3.04 -26.09
N HIS A 142 0.10 -4.36 -25.98
CA HIS A 142 0.55 -5.31 -26.99
C HIS A 142 -0.12 -5.03 -28.35
N ASP A 143 -1.47 -4.89 -28.33
CA ASP A 143 -2.24 -4.66 -29.53
C ASP A 143 -1.97 -3.29 -30.18
N LEU A 144 -1.47 -2.33 -29.41
CA LEU A 144 -0.98 -1.05 -29.94
C LEU A 144 0.47 -1.10 -30.45
N GLN A 145 1.32 -1.98 -29.92
CA GLN A 145 2.71 -2.11 -30.36
C GLN A 145 2.83 -2.77 -31.74
N GLU A 146 2.01 -3.77 -32.06
CA GLU A 146 2.07 -4.49 -33.33
C GLU A 146 1.86 -3.58 -34.56
N PRO A 147 0.79 -2.75 -34.65
CA PRO A 147 0.61 -1.84 -35.77
C PRO A 147 1.69 -0.77 -35.85
N LEU A 148 2.20 -0.28 -34.71
CA LEU A 148 3.32 0.68 -34.70
C LEU A 148 4.61 0.08 -35.24
N LEU A 149 4.90 -1.18 -34.91
CA LEU A 149 6.05 -1.89 -35.46
C LEU A 149 5.94 -2.01 -36.99
N THR A 150 4.74 -2.33 -37.48
CA THR A 150 4.45 -2.40 -38.91
C THR A 150 4.68 -1.06 -39.59
N VAL A 151 4.16 0.04 -39.06
CA VAL A 151 4.35 1.39 -39.57
C VAL A 151 5.85 1.75 -39.61
N ASN A 152 6.59 1.52 -38.52
CA ASN A 152 8.02 1.78 -38.44
C ASN A 152 8.83 0.98 -39.48
N ASN A 153 8.47 -0.31 -39.70
CA ASN A 153 9.12 -1.14 -40.70
C ASN A 153 8.90 -0.56 -42.11
N PHE A 154 7.69 -0.16 -42.45
CA PHE A 154 7.42 0.46 -43.78
C PHE A 154 8.09 1.83 -43.94
N ILE A 155 8.16 2.66 -42.90
CA ILE A 155 8.94 3.90 -42.95
C ILE A 155 10.43 3.61 -43.22
N GLY A 156 10.97 2.57 -42.53
CA GLY A 156 12.35 2.12 -42.75
C GLY A 156 12.61 1.68 -44.20
N LEU A 157 11.67 0.90 -44.76
CA LEU A 157 11.75 0.47 -46.19
C LEU A 157 11.65 1.66 -47.14
N LEU A 158 10.69 2.56 -46.93
CA LEU A 158 10.55 3.78 -47.76
C LEU A 158 11.82 4.62 -47.73
N LYS A 159 12.43 4.84 -46.58
CA LYS A 159 13.71 5.56 -46.45
C LYS A 159 14.84 4.84 -47.17
N LYS A 160 14.90 3.50 -47.09
CA LYS A 160 15.97 2.71 -47.72
C LYS A 160 15.84 2.61 -49.23
N GLU A 161 14.62 2.43 -49.75
CA GLU A 161 14.40 2.18 -51.18
C GLU A 161 14.16 3.44 -51.99
N TYR A 162 13.57 4.48 -51.37
CA TYR A 162 13.14 5.70 -52.07
C TYR A 162 13.69 6.99 -51.44
N GLY A 163 14.58 6.92 -50.44
CA GLY A 163 15.10 8.08 -49.70
C GLY A 163 15.64 9.18 -50.58
N ASP A 164 16.39 8.81 -51.59
CA ASP A 164 17.00 9.75 -52.57
C ASP A 164 15.99 10.34 -53.59
N GLN A 165 14.77 9.81 -53.64
CA GLN A 165 13.72 10.26 -54.55
C GLN A 165 12.73 11.24 -53.90
N PHE A 166 12.80 11.43 -52.60
CA PHE A 166 11.97 12.41 -51.91
C PHE A 166 12.55 13.81 -52.05
N ASP A 167 11.68 14.76 -52.29
CA ASP A 167 12.01 16.18 -52.13
C ASP A 167 12.16 16.54 -50.64
N GLU A 168 12.58 17.77 -50.34
CA GLU A 168 12.78 18.23 -48.96
C GLU A 168 11.52 18.06 -48.10
N ASN A 169 10.33 18.27 -48.67
CA ASN A 169 9.07 18.12 -47.97
C ASN A 169 8.76 16.64 -47.68
N GLY A 170 8.99 15.75 -48.66
CA GLY A 170 8.80 14.30 -48.49
C GLY A 170 9.70 13.72 -47.40
N ALA A 171 10.98 14.14 -47.39
CA ALA A 171 11.93 13.77 -46.36
C ALA A 171 11.52 14.29 -44.97
N LEU A 172 11.01 15.52 -44.89
CA LEU A 172 10.49 16.13 -43.66
C LEU A 172 9.27 15.39 -43.12
N TYR A 173 8.32 15.04 -44.01
CA TYR A 173 7.12 14.27 -43.60
C TYR A 173 7.49 12.90 -43.07
N LEU A 174 8.40 12.16 -43.72
CA LEU A 174 8.89 10.89 -43.24
C LEU A 174 9.60 11.00 -41.89
N LYS A 175 10.34 12.09 -41.65
CA LYS A 175 10.94 12.37 -40.37
C LYS A 175 9.88 12.54 -39.28
N TYR A 176 8.88 13.40 -39.49
CA TYR A 176 7.81 13.63 -38.52
C TYR A 176 7.00 12.36 -38.22
N ILE A 177 6.69 11.53 -39.21
CA ILE A 177 5.97 10.28 -39.02
C ILE A 177 6.85 9.33 -38.19
N SER A 178 8.13 9.19 -38.51
CA SER A 178 9.09 8.35 -37.77
C SER A 178 9.20 8.76 -36.31
N GLU A 179 9.39 10.05 -36.06
CA GLU A 179 9.48 10.60 -34.68
C GLU A 179 8.19 10.39 -33.90
N SER A 180 7.03 10.55 -34.56
CA SER A 180 5.73 10.34 -33.92
C SER A 180 5.49 8.87 -33.55
N THR A 181 5.85 7.94 -34.45
CA THR A 181 5.71 6.49 -34.19
C THR A 181 6.67 6.00 -33.11
N GLU A 182 7.92 6.47 -33.11
CA GLU A 182 8.86 6.17 -32.03
C GLU A 182 8.36 6.73 -30.68
N LYS A 183 7.84 7.96 -30.66
CA LYS A 183 7.23 8.53 -29.45
C LYS A 183 6.08 7.67 -28.93
N MET A 184 5.16 7.21 -29.80
CA MET A 184 4.06 6.33 -29.41
C MET A 184 4.57 5.01 -28.83
N LYS A 185 5.58 4.38 -29.47
CA LYS A 185 6.21 3.16 -28.96
C LYS A 185 6.78 3.32 -27.55
N TYR A 186 7.46 4.42 -27.27
CA TYR A 186 7.99 4.72 -25.95
C TYR A 186 6.90 4.99 -24.90
N LEU A 187 5.82 5.68 -25.28
CA LEU A 187 4.69 5.92 -24.37
C LEU A 187 4.00 4.61 -23.97
N ILE A 188 3.78 3.72 -24.94
CA ILE A 188 3.17 2.41 -24.68
C ILE A 188 4.07 1.55 -23.81
N LYS A 189 5.40 1.52 -24.11
CA LYS A 189 6.36 0.79 -23.28
C LYS A 189 6.37 1.31 -21.85
N GLY A 190 6.42 2.62 -21.67
CA GLY A 190 6.42 3.21 -20.33
C GLY A 190 5.12 2.97 -19.55
N LEU A 191 3.97 2.92 -20.23
CA LEU A 191 2.70 2.55 -19.61
C LEU A 191 2.72 1.08 -19.14
N LEU A 192 3.27 0.16 -19.96
CA LEU A 192 3.48 -1.24 -19.59
C LEU A 192 4.41 -1.38 -18.38
N ASP A 193 5.55 -0.70 -18.41
CA ASP A 193 6.53 -0.75 -17.32
C ASP A 193 5.90 -0.20 -16.02
N TYR A 194 5.12 0.90 -16.11
CA TYR A 194 4.37 1.45 -14.97
C TYR A 194 3.33 0.47 -14.40
N ALA A 195 2.60 -0.24 -15.25
CA ALA A 195 1.60 -1.22 -14.83
C ALA A 195 2.22 -2.47 -14.18
N ARG A 196 3.45 -2.82 -14.55
CA ARG A 196 4.18 -3.96 -14.01
C ARG A 196 4.89 -3.68 -12.68
N LEU A 197 5.03 -2.42 -12.28
CA LEU A 197 5.64 -2.07 -11.00
C LEU A 197 4.89 -2.73 -9.83
N GLY A 198 5.62 -3.47 -8.99
CA GLY A 198 5.05 -4.16 -7.83
C GLY A 198 4.48 -5.56 -8.14
N THR A 199 4.74 -6.13 -9.32
CA THR A 199 4.47 -7.55 -9.58
C THR A 199 5.37 -8.45 -8.72
N PRO A 200 4.98 -9.70 -8.40
CA PRO A 200 5.42 -10.43 -7.21
C PRO A 200 6.87 -10.90 -7.23
N ALA A 201 7.82 -9.97 -7.12
CA ALA A 201 9.15 -10.29 -6.63
C ALA A 201 9.13 -10.22 -5.09
N PRO A 202 9.83 -11.09 -4.36
CA PRO A 202 9.96 -10.93 -2.92
C PRO A 202 10.78 -9.67 -2.61
N LYS A 203 10.38 -8.94 -1.57
CA LYS A 203 11.25 -7.90 -1.03
C LYS A 203 12.47 -8.54 -0.38
N GLU A 204 13.62 -7.89 -0.52
CA GLU A 204 14.90 -8.35 0.00
C GLU A 204 15.72 -7.20 0.59
N PRO A 205 16.76 -7.47 1.40
CA PRO A 205 17.70 -6.44 1.83
C PRO A 205 18.50 -5.92 0.64
N VAL A 206 18.40 -4.63 0.34
CA VAL A 206 19.05 -3.96 -0.78
C VAL A 206 20.04 -2.93 -0.27
N ASN A 207 21.31 -3.11 -0.57
CA ASN A 207 22.36 -2.14 -0.23
C ASN A 207 22.37 -0.98 -1.22
N CYS A 208 22.00 0.21 -0.76
CA CYS A 208 21.88 1.38 -1.61
C CYS A 208 23.24 1.86 -2.19
N ASN A 209 24.37 1.55 -1.55
CA ASN A 209 25.68 1.84 -2.13
C ASN A 209 25.91 1.03 -3.41
N PHE A 210 25.54 -0.26 -3.43
CA PHE A 210 25.62 -1.09 -4.64
C PHE A 210 24.67 -0.60 -5.74
N LEU A 211 23.51 -0.04 -5.37
CA LEU A 211 22.61 0.53 -6.39
C LEU A 211 23.27 1.73 -7.07
N VAL A 212 23.86 2.67 -6.31
CA VAL A 212 24.56 3.82 -6.87
C VAL A 212 25.69 3.38 -7.79
N GLU A 213 26.55 2.44 -7.34
CA GLU A 213 27.67 1.98 -8.16
C GLU A 213 27.21 1.26 -9.44
N SER A 214 26.14 0.43 -9.36
CA SER A 214 25.57 -0.22 -10.53
C SER A 214 25.02 0.80 -11.54
N VAL A 215 24.34 1.85 -11.08
CA VAL A 215 23.82 2.90 -11.94
C VAL A 215 24.96 3.75 -12.53
N LYS A 216 26.01 4.06 -11.77
CA LYS A 216 27.21 4.73 -12.27
C LYS A 216 27.88 3.94 -13.39
N GLN A 217 27.94 2.61 -13.26
CA GLN A 217 28.50 1.75 -14.31
C GLN A 217 27.64 1.76 -15.57
N GLU A 218 26.31 1.71 -15.44
CA GLU A 218 25.39 1.79 -16.59
C GLU A 218 25.45 3.13 -17.32
N LEU A 219 25.64 4.22 -16.58
CA LEU A 219 25.72 5.59 -17.12
C LEU A 219 27.16 6.05 -17.37
N SER A 220 28.16 5.17 -17.29
CA SER A 220 29.59 5.51 -17.32
C SER A 220 30.01 6.35 -18.52
N GLU A 221 29.53 6.01 -19.71
CA GLU A 221 29.83 6.79 -20.94
C GLU A 221 29.27 8.22 -20.86
N GLN A 222 28.05 8.38 -20.35
CA GLN A 222 27.40 9.68 -20.21
C GLN A 222 28.04 10.51 -19.09
N ILE A 223 28.40 9.87 -18.00
CA ILE A 223 29.13 10.50 -16.88
C ILE A 223 30.50 10.98 -17.34
N ALA A 224 31.26 10.16 -18.08
CA ALA A 224 32.56 10.52 -18.61
C ALA A 224 32.47 11.67 -19.65
N ALA A 225 31.48 11.60 -20.54
CA ALA A 225 31.27 12.64 -21.57
C ALA A 225 30.89 14.01 -21.00
N THR A 226 30.22 14.03 -19.84
CA THR A 226 29.76 15.28 -19.19
C THR A 226 30.64 15.77 -18.07
N GLY A 227 31.58 14.94 -17.59
CA GLY A 227 32.39 15.23 -16.40
C GLY A 227 31.60 15.26 -15.08
N MET A 228 30.44 14.57 -15.03
CA MET A 228 29.58 14.56 -13.86
C MET A 228 30.25 13.92 -12.65
N THR A 229 30.09 14.55 -11.49
CA THR A 229 30.49 13.97 -10.21
C THR A 229 29.29 13.52 -9.40
N ILE A 230 29.38 12.33 -8.81
CA ILE A 230 28.36 11.78 -7.93
C ILE A 230 28.99 11.54 -6.57
N GLN A 231 28.57 12.30 -5.57
CA GLN A 231 29.04 12.21 -4.19
C GLN A 231 27.94 11.59 -3.32
N TYR A 232 28.33 10.68 -2.44
CA TYR A 232 27.44 10.12 -1.45
C TYR A 232 28.25 9.59 -0.26
N ASP A 233 27.66 9.67 0.91
CA ASP A 233 28.17 9.06 2.11
C ASP A 233 27.71 7.59 2.22
N SER A 234 27.96 6.95 3.38
CA SER A 234 27.45 5.58 3.61
C SER A 234 25.92 5.54 3.54
N LEU A 235 25.39 4.94 2.47
CA LEU A 235 23.96 4.76 2.27
C LEU A 235 23.46 3.48 2.97
N PRO A 236 22.20 3.43 3.41
CA PRO A 236 21.65 2.31 4.16
C PRO A 236 21.44 1.04 3.32
N VAL A 237 21.17 -0.04 4.04
CA VAL A 237 20.51 -1.23 3.51
C VAL A 237 19.02 -1.08 3.80
N VAL A 238 18.20 -1.08 2.75
CA VAL A 238 16.75 -0.97 2.85
C VAL A 238 16.08 -2.29 2.43
N TYR A 239 14.91 -2.58 2.98
CA TYR A 239 14.17 -3.79 2.60
C TYR A 239 13.15 -3.45 1.51
N GLY A 240 13.38 -3.92 0.30
CA GLY A 240 12.58 -3.51 -0.86
C GLY A 240 12.73 -4.39 -2.08
N TYR A 241 12.16 -3.95 -3.18
CA TYR A 241 12.28 -4.60 -4.49
C TYR A 241 13.53 -4.06 -5.19
N ALA A 242 14.56 -4.90 -5.33
CA ALA A 242 15.90 -4.48 -5.81
C ALA A 242 15.86 -3.86 -7.21
N ALA A 243 15.10 -4.43 -8.14
CA ALA A 243 14.98 -3.94 -9.52
C ALA A 243 14.33 -2.55 -9.58
N GLU A 244 13.24 -2.36 -8.84
CA GLU A 244 12.50 -1.12 -8.76
C GLU A 244 13.32 -0.01 -8.08
N LEU A 245 14.00 -0.32 -6.98
CA LEU A 245 14.90 0.62 -6.33
C LEU A 245 16.06 1.02 -7.23
N LYS A 246 16.64 0.09 -7.98
CA LYS A 246 17.66 0.40 -8.99
C LYS A 246 17.11 1.35 -10.06
N GLN A 247 15.90 1.10 -10.54
CA GLN A 247 15.23 1.96 -11.52
C GLN A 247 14.95 3.37 -10.95
N LEU A 248 14.56 3.50 -9.68
CA LEU A 248 14.41 4.78 -8.99
C LEU A 248 15.72 5.60 -9.02
N PHE A 249 16.82 4.99 -8.58
CA PHE A 249 18.13 5.63 -8.56
C PHE A 249 18.60 5.99 -9.97
N HIS A 250 18.41 5.09 -10.95
CA HIS A 250 18.74 5.35 -12.34
C HIS A 250 17.97 6.55 -12.90
N HIS A 251 16.67 6.64 -12.66
CA HIS A 251 15.87 7.77 -13.14
C HIS A 251 16.28 9.09 -12.52
N LEU A 252 16.59 9.14 -11.23
CA LEU A 252 17.03 10.38 -10.56
C LEU A 252 18.40 10.82 -11.07
N ILE A 253 19.38 9.91 -11.15
CA ILE A 253 20.72 10.23 -11.64
C ILE A 253 20.71 10.61 -13.13
N SER A 254 19.98 9.88 -13.97
CA SER A 254 19.89 10.20 -15.40
C SER A 254 19.16 11.53 -15.66
N ASN A 255 18.17 11.89 -14.83
CA ASN A 255 17.55 13.21 -14.88
C ASN A 255 18.56 14.33 -14.58
N SER A 256 19.43 14.16 -13.60
CA SER A 256 20.47 15.15 -13.27
C SER A 256 21.48 15.32 -14.40
N LEU A 257 21.85 14.23 -15.10
CA LEU A 257 22.66 14.29 -16.31
C LEU A 257 21.97 15.07 -17.43
N LYS A 258 20.69 14.80 -17.63
CA LYS A 258 19.91 15.35 -18.73
C LYS A 258 19.62 16.84 -18.53
N PHE A 259 19.19 17.25 -17.34
CA PHE A 259 18.79 18.62 -17.02
C PHE A 259 19.93 19.48 -16.42
N ARG A 260 21.17 19.14 -16.77
CA ARG A 260 22.35 19.90 -16.36
C ARG A 260 22.41 21.28 -17.00
N LYS A 261 23.08 22.20 -16.36
CA LYS A 261 23.49 23.49 -16.98
C LYS A 261 24.60 23.27 -18.02
N LYS A 262 24.56 23.99 -19.10
CA LYS A 262 25.62 23.91 -20.15
C LYS A 262 26.95 24.50 -19.68
N GLU A 263 26.93 25.42 -18.73
CA GLU A 263 28.06 26.23 -18.29
C GLU A 263 28.73 25.74 -16.99
N ALA A 264 28.20 24.67 -16.38
CA ALA A 264 28.72 24.11 -15.13
C ALA A 264 28.89 22.59 -15.26
N LEU A 265 29.90 22.04 -14.55
CA LEU A 265 30.03 20.60 -14.39
C LEU A 265 28.83 20.07 -13.57
N PRO A 266 28.19 19.02 -14.03
CA PRO A 266 27.06 18.48 -13.31
C PRO A 266 27.53 17.76 -12.03
N GLU A 267 26.86 18.06 -10.94
CA GLU A 267 27.13 17.47 -9.63
C GLU A 267 25.86 16.89 -9.05
N VAL A 268 25.95 15.70 -8.48
CA VAL A 268 24.88 15.07 -7.73
C VAL A 268 25.40 14.69 -6.35
N GLN A 269 24.67 15.09 -5.32
CA GLN A 269 24.91 14.68 -3.95
C GLN A 269 23.72 13.82 -3.48
N ILE A 270 24.03 12.64 -2.93
CA ILE A 270 23.02 11.71 -2.39
C ILE A 270 23.29 11.59 -0.90
N THR A 271 22.27 11.89 -0.09
CA THR A 271 22.32 11.72 1.37
C THR A 271 21.14 10.88 1.84
N ALA A 272 21.31 10.17 2.95
CA ALA A 272 20.25 9.40 3.59
C ALA A 272 20.27 9.64 5.10
N THR A 273 19.10 9.86 5.69
CA THR A 273 18.91 10.02 7.13
C THR A 273 17.79 9.11 7.62
N GLU A 274 17.98 8.50 8.79
CA GLU A 274 16.99 7.63 9.40
C GLU A 274 16.14 8.41 10.41
N ASP A 275 14.83 8.19 10.38
CA ASP A 275 13.92 8.53 11.47
C ASP A 275 13.27 7.27 12.03
N ASP A 276 12.34 7.41 12.99
CA ASP A 276 11.71 6.27 13.69
C ASP A 276 11.02 5.25 12.75
N GLN A 277 10.60 5.68 11.56
CA GLN A 277 9.78 4.89 10.64
C GLN A 277 10.29 4.83 9.20
N TYR A 278 11.19 5.74 8.81
CA TYR A 278 11.60 5.90 7.42
C TYR A 278 13.09 6.17 7.28
N TRP A 279 13.66 5.68 6.17
CA TRP A 279 14.88 6.21 5.58
C TRP A 279 14.51 7.34 4.62
N ASN A 280 14.99 8.54 4.87
CA ASN A 280 14.78 9.73 4.05
C ASN A 280 16.01 9.96 3.18
N PHE A 281 15.80 9.99 1.86
CA PHE A 281 16.85 10.19 0.87
C PHE A 281 16.68 11.57 0.21
N ASP A 282 17.80 12.28 0.02
CA ASP A 282 17.86 13.51 -0.75
C ASP A 282 18.85 13.33 -1.91
N PHE A 283 18.37 13.49 -3.14
CA PHE A 283 19.15 13.52 -4.38
C PHE A 283 19.22 14.96 -4.87
N SER A 284 20.32 15.65 -4.60
CA SER A 284 20.52 17.07 -4.94
C SER A 284 21.36 17.22 -6.18
N ASP A 285 20.91 17.98 -7.18
CA ASP A 285 21.63 18.34 -8.38
C ASP A 285 21.83 19.86 -8.48
N ASN A 286 22.84 20.29 -9.22
CA ASN A 286 23.13 21.70 -9.56
C ASN A 286 22.57 22.10 -10.94
N GLY A 287 21.55 21.40 -11.44
CA GLY A 287 20.98 21.57 -12.77
C GLY A 287 20.17 22.85 -12.95
N ILE A 288 19.32 22.85 -13.99
CA ILE A 288 18.51 24.05 -14.38
C ILE A 288 17.41 24.40 -13.38
N GLY A 289 17.05 23.49 -12.48
CA GLY A 289 15.95 23.69 -11.52
C GLY A 289 14.56 23.61 -12.13
N ILE A 290 13.54 23.73 -11.29
CA ILE A 290 12.13 23.56 -11.63
C ILE A 290 11.33 24.73 -11.06
N GLU A 291 10.46 25.36 -11.88
CA GLU A 291 9.56 26.40 -11.43
C GLU A 291 8.53 25.86 -10.41
N ALA A 292 8.15 26.72 -9.45
CA ALA A 292 7.29 26.35 -8.34
C ALA A 292 5.94 25.73 -8.78
N GLN A 293 5.34 26.25 -9.86
CA GLN A 293 4.04 25.78 -10.38
C GLN A 293 4.06 24.37 -10.96
N TYR A 294 5.23 23.79 -11.21
CA TYR A 294 5.38 22.47 -11.83
C TYR A 294 5.80 21.37 -10.84
N LYS A 295 6.20 21.71 -9.61
CA LYS A 295 6.75 20.77 -8.63
C LYS A 295 5.88 19.54 -8.34
N GLU A 296 4.56 19.69 -8.34
CA GLU A 296 3.63 18.58 -8.19
C GLU A 296 3.35 17.87 -9.53
N LYS A 297 3.28 18.64 -10.61
CA LYS A 297 2.91 18.14 -11.93
C LYS A 297 3.95 17.23 -12.55
N ILE A 298 5.26 17.40 -12.22
CA ILE A 298 6.34 16.58 -12.77
C ILE A 298 6.25 15.08 -12.46
N PHE A 299 5.49 14.70 -11.43
CA PHE A 299 5.23 13.31 -11.06
C PHE A 299 4.00 12.69 -11.76
N SER A 300 3.28 13.48 -12.57
CA SER A 300 2.18 12.98 -13.39
C SER A 300 2.72 12.24 -14.61
N ILE A 301 2.02 11.17 -15.02
CA ILE A 301 2.39 10.38 -16.20
C ILE A 301 2.33 11.26 -17.45
N PHE A 302 3.33 11.16 -18.33
CA PHE A 302 3.47 11.92 -19.59
C PHE A 302 3.67 13.43 -19.43
N GLN A 303 3.90 13.91 -18.20
CA GLN A 303 4.17 15.34 -17.98
C GLN A 303 5.61 15.69 -18.38
N ARG A 304 5.75 16.76 -19.18
CA ARG A 304 7.03 17.35 -19.59
C ARG A 304 6.99 18.85 -19.40
N LEU A 305 8.12 19.44 -19.00
CA LEU A 305 8.28 20.89 -18.83
C LEU A 305 9.01 21.55 -20.01
N HIS A 306 9.83 20.79 -20.75
CA HIS A 306 10.64 21.26 -21.87
C HIS A 306 10.26 20.57 -23.17
N SER A 307 10.55 21.20 -24.32
CA SER A 307 10.29 20.63 -25.63
C SER A 307 11.15 19.40 -25.90
N HIS A 308 10.80 18.62 -26.92
CA HIS A 308 11.59 17.46 -27.35
C HIS A 308 12.95 17.88 -27.94
N GLU A 309 13.02 19.07 -28.52
CA GLU A 309 14.21 19.61 -29.13
C GLU A 309 15.27 20.01 -28.10
N ASP A 310 14.83 20.43 -26.88
CA ASP A 310 15.73 20.84 -25.81
C ASP A 310 16.26 19.67 -24.99
N TYR A 311 15.39 18.68 -24.67
CA TYR A 311 15.74 17.56 -23.83
C TYR A 311 15.00 16.27 -24.24
N GLU A 312 15.76 15.21 -24.49
CA GLU A 312 15.20 13.88 -24.79
C GLU A 312 14.40 13.32 -23.61
N GLY A 313 13.31 12.56 -23.89
CA GLY A 313 12.56 11.80 -22.88
C GLY A 313 11.04 11.94 -23.03
N HIS A 314 10.32 11.05 -22.36
CA HIS A 314 8.90 10.80 -22.62
C HIS A 314 7.97 11.17 -21.44
N GLY A 315 8.52 11.74 -20.36
CA GLY A 315 7.72 12.19 -19.20
C GLY A 315 7.19 11.06 -18.30
N ILE A 316 7.88 9.90 -18.26
CA ILE A 316 7.44 8.72 -17.51
C ILE A 316 8.34 8.46 -16.28
N GLY A 317 9.62 8.84 -16.33
CA GLY A 317 10.59 8.48 -15.29
C GLY A 317 10.23 8.93 -13.88
N LEU A 318 9.78 10.18 -13.70
CA LEU A 318 9.40 10.68 -12.36
C LEU A 318 8.08 10.10 -11.85
N SER A 319 7.13 9.76 -12.72
CA SER A 319 5.92 9.02 -12.30
C SER A 319 6.25 7.59 -11.87
N HIS A 320 7.25 6.92 -12.51
CA HIS A 320 7.81 5.66 -12.03
C HIS A 320 8.46 5.83 -10.67
N CYS A 321 9.28 6.87 -10.47
CA CYS A 321 9.88 7.15 -9.16
C CYS A 321 8.80 7.25 -8.07
N LYS A 322 7.73 8.01 -8.33
CA LYS A 322 6.61 8.13 -7.39
C LYS A 322 5.96 6.78 -7.07
N LYS A 323 5.63 5.99 -8.08
CA LYS A 323 5.02 4.67 -7.91
C LYS A 323 5.92 3.71 -7.14
N ILE A 324 7.23 3.70 -7.43
CA ILE A 324 8.20 2.86 -6.72
C ILE A 324 8.28 3.25 -5.24
N VAL A 325 8.33 4.54 -4.93
CA VAL A 325 8.37 5.02 -3.54
C VAL A 325 7.08 4.67 -2.79
N GLU A 326 5.90 4.85 -3.42
CA GLU A 326 4.60 4.44 -2.87
C GLU A 326 4.53 2.93 -2.58
N LEU A 327 5.09 2.07 -3.46
CA LEU A 327 5.18 0.62 -3.25
C LEU A 327 6.05 0.24 -2.03
N HIS A 328 6.97 1.12 -1.65
CA HIS A 328 7.80 0.97 -0.45
C HIS A 328 7.22 1.70 0.77
N GLY A 329 5.98 2.23 0.66
CA GLY A 329 5.24 2.86 1.74
C GLY A 329 5.75 4.25 2.10
N GLY A 330 6.45 4.92 1.18
CA GLY A 330 6.99 6.25 1.34
C GLY A 330 6.31 7.31 0.47
N GLU A 331 6.88 8.51 0.48
CA GLU A 331 6.45 9.66 -0.31
C GLU A 331 7.65 10.28 -1.04
N ILE A 332 7.42 10.90 -2.22
CA ILE A 332 8.42 11.64 -2.98
C ILE A 332 7.93 13.05 -3.27
N PHE A 333 8.83 14.01 -3.14
CA PHE A 333 8.60 15.42 -3.49
C PHE A 333 9.90 16.07 -3.96
N VAL A 334 9.82 17.32 -4.47
CA VAL A 334 10.98 18.06 -4.94
C VAL A 334 11.08 19.44 -4.28
N LYS A 335 12.28 19.78 -3.83
CA LYS A 335 12.69 21.14 -3.46
C LYS A 335 13.54 21.67 -4.62
N SER A 336 13.13 22.76 -5.27
CA SER A 336 13.87 23.28 -6.42
C SER A 336 13.64 24.78 -6.56
N VAL A 337 14.66 25.45 -7.11
CA VAL A 337 14.61 26.85 -7.53
C VAL A 337 15.17 26.92 -8.95
N LEU A 338 14.43 27.57 -9.85
CA LEU A 338 14.86 27.74 -11.23
C LEU A 338 16.26 28.41 -11.28
N GLY A 339 17.16 27.81 -12.04
CA GLY A 339 18.53 28.26 -12.15
C GLY A 339 19.48 27.84 -11.02
N GLN A 340 19.02 27.17 -9.96
CA GLN A 340 19.87 26.75 -8.82
C GLN A 340 20.04 25.24 -8.68
N GLY A 341 19.16 24.45 -9.33
CA GLY A 341 19.15 23.00 -9.23
C GLY A 341 17.93 22.45 -8.50
N SER A 342 17.91 21.15 -8.29
CA SER A 342 16.79 20.45 -7.67
C SER A 342 17.28 19.45 -6.60
N THR A 343 16.46 19.23 -5.57
CA THR A 343 16.63 18.16 -4.60
C THR A 343 15.38 17.32 -4.61
N PHE A 344 15.49 16.10 -5.12
CA PHE A 344 14.42 15.09 -5.03
C PHE A 344 14.53 14.39 -3.70
N CYS A 345 13.50 14.59 -2.87
CA CYS A 345 13.41 14.02 -1.52
C CYS A 345 12.42 12.86 -1.54
N PHE A 346 12.79 11.69 -1.05
CA PHE A 346 11.85 10.57 -0.90
C PHE A 346 12.13 9.78 0.36
N SER A 347 11.08 9.10 0.86
CA SER A 347 11.17 8.23 2.02
C SER A 347 10.92 6.77 1.64
N LEU A 348 11.59 5.85 2.32
CA LEU A 348 11.35 4.41 2.24
C LEU A 348 11.09 3.88 3.65
N LYS A 349 10.02 3.13 3.84
CA LYS A 349 9.63 2.64 5.16
C LYS A 349 10.68 1.68 5.72
N THR A 350 11.15 1.94 6.94
CA THR A 350 12.01 1.00 7.66
C THR A 350 11.18 -0.22 8.06
N ASN A 351 11.52 -1.42 7.57
CA ASN A 351 10.96 -2.64 8.13
C ASN A 351 11.72 -2.97 9.41
N VAL A 352 11.25 -2.42 10.51
CA VAL A 352 11.72 -2.84 11.84
C VAL A 352 11.11 -4.22 12.13
N TYR A 353 11.71 -5.29 11.61
CA TYR A 353 11.68 -6.57 12.31
C TYR A 353 12.73 -6.47 13.43
N ARG A 354 12.34 -5.87 14.54
CA ARG A 354 12.99 -6.10 15.84
C ARG A 354 12.35 -7.30 16.52
#